data_43835f483482d970c620522d00545724
#
_entry.id   43835f483482d970c620522d00545724
#
_cell.length_a   1.000
_cell.length_b   1.000
_cell.length_c   1.000
_cell.angle_alpha   90.00
_cell.angle_beta   90.00
_cell.angle_gamma   90.00
#
_symmetry.space_group_name_H-M   'P 1'
#
loop_
_entity.id
_entity.type
_entity.pdbx_description
1 polymer ?
#
loop_
_entity_poly.entity_id
_entity_poly.type
_entity_poly.pdbx_seq_one_letter_code
_entity_poly.pdbx_strand_id
1 'polypeptide(L)'
;MKKTIVSLLSTCIIAGGAASVSAAANPFADVPADHWAYDAVAALAADGIIEGYGDGSYRGQSNITRYEMAQMTAKAMANEKKGSTADKALIDKLAAEFAAELKNLGVRVANLERNADVVKWSGEARYTFYSQRTENAKGDTDSSNTNEVLLRLEPRAEINKNWNVHARLDAKVDLKNDTTDEVSLKRLWAQGNYKDFNVKLGRIPSGTSYNKNLMFFTQLSGVEVNYGSKVKLQARAGRISTGDMRYDDALKRATKRKAPADAVDFQSLAVTYKPGKLSATGAYYHFKNGMFKDTFYNDNGDKDNAHIWEIAATYRFDKNFALTGAYMRNTEADKYNRSYLVHLDYKGAKKQQQGSWGAYASYRYQGGNTSIDPTCDGAFFNTKGIEIGAQYTILPNVQAKAIYFRGKQLENDLKAEKLFGRLEFWF
;
A
#
# COMPACT_ATOMS: atom_id res chain seq x y z
N MET A 1 10.01 5.61 -38.02
CA MET A 1 11.02 5.43 -36.99
C MET A 1 10.41 4.63 -35.84
N LYS A 2 10.17 3.36 -36.06
CA LYS A 2 9.62 2.41 -35.06
C LYS A 2 10.44 1.14 -35.16
N LYS A 3 11.43 0.97 -34.27
CA LYS A 3 12.17 -0.30 -33.99
C LYS A 3 13.43 0.05 -33.22
N THR A 4 13.37 0.31 -31.91
CA THR A 4 14.56 0.33 -31.05
C THR A 4 14.24 0.34 -29.54
N ILE A 5 13.14 -0.26 -29.07
CA ILE A 5 12.83 -0.31 -27.61
C ILE A 5 12.72 -1.74 -27.07
N VAL A 6 12.91 -2.77 -27.88
CA VAL A 6 12.78 -4.16 -27.40
C VAL A 6 14.13 -4.80 -27.00
N SER A 7 15.25 -4.08 -27.10
CA SER A 7 16.60 -4.67 -26.91
C SER A 7 17.34 -4.26 -25.64
N LEU A 8 16.69 -3.67 -24.64
CA LEU A 8 17.37 -3.16 -23.43
C LEU A 8 17.03 -3.88 -22.12
N LEU A 9 16.36 -5.04 -22.21
CA LEU A 9 15.99 -5.84 -21.02
C LEU A 9 16.80 -7.13 -20.85
N SER A 10 17.85 -7.36 -21.65
CA SER A 10 18.57 -8.64 -21.65
C SER A 10 20.07 -8.58 -21.33
N THR A 11 20.61 -7.47 -20.85
CA THR A 11 22.07 -7.39 -20.62
C THR A 11 22.42 -6.63 -19.34
N CYS A 12 22.02 -7.16 -18.18
CA CYS A 12 22.60 -6.82 -16.89
C CYS A 12 22.86 -8.08 -16.08
N ILE A 13 23.67 -8.99 -16.64
CA ILE A 13 24.28 -10.08 -15.87
C ILE A 13 25.80 -10.02 -16.16
N ILE A 14 26.55 -9.99 -15.04
CA ILE A 14 27.98 -10.23 -14.92
C ILE A 14 28.88 -9.00 -15.18
N ALA A 15 29.18 -8.29 -14.12
CA ALA A 15 30.53 -7.77 -13.86
C ALA A 15 30.87 -8.05 -12.38
N GLY A 16 31.42 -9.23 -12.11
CA GLY A 16 31.98 -9.58 -10.82
C GLY A 16 33.30 -8.84 -10.62
N GLY A 17 33.32 -7.85 -9.72
CA GLY A 17 34.55 -7.27 -9.21
C GLY A 17 35.24 -8.25 -8.27
N ALA A 18 36.46 -8.67 -8.60
CA ALA A 18 37.33 -9.45 -7.72
C ALA A 18 37.77 -8.56 -6.53
N ALA A 19 37.17 -8.78 -5.35
CA ALA A 19 37.69 -8.28 -4.09
C ALA A 19 38.69 -9.28 -3.53
N SER A 20 39.90 -8.82 -3.25
CA SER A 20 40.98 -9.57 -2.66
C SER A 20 40.58 -10.18 -1.32
N VAL A 21 40.56 -11.50 -1.23
CA VAL A 21 40.28 -12.27 -0.03
C VAL A 21 41.54 -12.37 0.81
N SER A 22 41.50 -11.76 1.98
CA SER A 22 42.42 -12.04 3.08
C SER A 22 42.33 -13.54 3.45
N ALA A 23 43.44 -14.20 3.63
CA ALA A 23 43.53 -15.64 3.86
C ALA A 23 42.76 -16.08 5.11
N ALA A 24 41.49 -16.41 4.91
CA ALA A 24 40.71 -17.23 5.82
C ALA A 24 40.97 -18.69 5.46
N ALA A 25 41.03 -19.59 6.47
CA ALA A 25 41.20 -21.02 6.33
C ALA A 25 40.41 -21.55 5.13
N ASN A 26 41.06 -22.30 4.26
CA ASN A 26 40.52 -22.79 2.99
C ASN A 26 39.15 -23.49 3.24
N PRO A 27 38.00 -22.91 2.86
CA PRO A 27 36.69 -23.50 3.12
C PRO A 27 36.44 -24.80 2.31
N PHE A 28 37.37 -25.16 1.42
CA PHE A 28 37.38 -26.39 0.63
C PHE A 28 38.34 -27.44 1.17
N ALA A 29 38.87 -27.27 2.40
CA ALA A 29 39.61 -28.33 3.05
C ALA A 29 38.68 -29.52 3.29
N ASP A 30 39.10 -30.71 2.85
CA ASP A 30 38.32 -31.94 3.06
C ASP A 30 38.21 -32.28 4.53
N VAL A 31 37.06 -32.83 4.93
CA VAL A 31 36.87 -33.48 6.22
C VAL A 31 37.32 -34.92 6.05
N PRO A 32 38.30 -35.41 6.84
CA PRO A 32 38.76 -36.81 6.73
C PRO A 32 37.58 -37.78 6.94
N ALA A 33 37.60 -38.91 6.22
CA ALA A 33 36.53 -39.90 6.25
C ALA A 33 36.36 -40.58 7.64
N ASP A 34 37.37 -40.52 8.48
CA ASP A 34 37.38 -41.00 9.87
C ASP A 34 36.97 -39.92 10.87
N HIS A 35 36.57 -38.74 10.44
CA HIS A 35 36.13 -37.68 11.30
C HIS A 35 34.73 -37.98 11.86
N TRP A 36 34.56 -37.83 13.17
CA TRP A 36 33.31 -38.11 13.88
C TRP A 36 32.05 -37.45 13.27
N ALA A 37 32.20 -36.34 12.54
CA ALA A 37 31.10 -35.63 11.90
C ALA A 37 30.40 -36.46 10.84
N TYR A 38 31.10 -37.42 10.20
CA TYR A 38 30.50 -38.35 9.22
C TYR A 38 29.47 -39.25 9.91
N ASP A 39 29.84 -39.86 11.06
CA ASP A 39 28.93 -40.69 11.80
C ASP A 39 27.72 -39.90 12.33
N ALA A 40 27.95 -38.68 12.76
CA ALA A 40 26.87 -37.80 13.24
C ALA A 40 25.88 -37.45 12.14
N VAL A 41 26.38 -37.08 10.93
CA VAL A 41 25.53 -36.76 9.76
C VAL A 41 24.83 -38.01 9.25
N ALA A 42 25.47 -39.17 9.26
CA ALA A 42 24.87 -40.46 8.87
C ALA A 42 23.73 -40.85 9.82
N ALA A 43 23.88 -40.66 11.15
CA ALA A 43 22.86 -40.90 12.13
C ALA A 43 21.63 -39.95 11.89
N LEU A 44 21.86 -38.65 11.70
CA LEU A 44 20.80 -37.68 11.42
C LEU A 44 20.10 -37.94 10.08
N ALA A 45 20.79 -38.50 9.10
CA ALA A 45 20.19 -38.90 7.82
C ALA A 45 19.33 -40.17 7.98
N ALA A 46 19.77 -41.15 8.79
CA ALA A 46 18.99 -42.36 9.10
C ALA A 46 17.70 -42.03 9.81
N ASP A 47 17.70 -40.99 10.68
CA ASP A 47 16.54 -40.51 11.43
C ASP A 47 15.66 -39.52 10.59
N GLY A 48 16.00 -39.29 9.31
CA GLY A 48 15.22 -38.45 8.38
C GLY A 48 15.27 -36.95 8.69
N ILE A 49 16.26 -36.48 9.47
CA ILE A 49 16.46 -35.08 9.80
C ILE A 49 17.22 -34.36 8.68
N ILE A 50 18.13 -35.07 8.01
CA ILE A 50 18.86 -34.61 6.83
C ILE A 50 18.44 -35.44 5.63
N GLU A 51 18.03 -34.79 4.56
CA GLU A 51 17.83 -35.44 3.25
C GLU A 51 19.18 -35.60 2.57
N GLY A 52 19.46 -36.80 2.02
CA GLY A 52 20.64 -37.07 1.18
C GLY A 52 20.65 -36.25 -0.12
N TYR A 53 21.55 -36.65 -1.04
CA TYR A 53 21.56 -36.08 -2.40
C TYR A 53 20.19 -36.34 -3.08
N GLY A 54 19.79 -35.46 -4.00
CA GLY A 54 18.50 -35.56 -4.68
C GLY A 54 18.23 -36.86 -5.47
N ASP A 55 19.24 -37.75 -5.59
CA ASP A 55 19.16 -39.11 -6.12
C ASP A 55 18.84 -40.18 -5.04
N GLY A 56 18.58 -39.76 -3.82
CA GLY A 56 18.31 -40.65 -2.67
C GLY A 56 19.58 -41.38 -2.14
N SER A 57 20.75 -41.07 -2.65
CA SER A 57 22.00 -41.67 -2.19
C SER A 57 22.69 -40.80 -1.13
N TYR A 58 23.32 -41.45 -0.16
CA TYR A 58 24.27 -40.83 0.77
C TYR A 58 25.65 -41.32 0.44
N ARG A 59 26.50 -40.47 -0.17
CA ARG A 59 27.83 -40.84 -0.66
C ARG A 59 28.85 -40.82 0.49
N GLY A 60 28.61 -41.58 1.55
CA GLY A 60 29.38 -41.57 2.79
C GLY A 60 30.86 -41.99 2.68
N GLN A 61 31.36 -42.35 1.51
CA GLN A 61 32.78 -42.68 1.26
C GLN A 61 33.49 -41.65 0.36
N SER A 62 32.85 -40.56 0.02
CA SER A 62 33.48 -39.50 -0.77
C SER A 62 33.98 -38.40 0.17
N ASN A 63 35.15 -37.81 -0.15
CA ASN A 63 35.64 -36.65 0.59
C ASN A 63 34.59 -35.53 0.53
N ILE A 64 34.22 -35.04 1.70
CA ILE A 64 33.26 -33.94 1.84
C ILE A 64 34.02 -32.73 2.37
N THR A 65 33.85 -31.59 1.76
CA THR A 65 34.45 -30.35 2.21
C THR A 65 33.83 -29.87 3.50
N ARG A 66 34.54 -29.13 4.34
CA ARG A 66 34.00 -28.49 5.54
C ARG A 66 32.78 -27.61 5.22
N TYR A 67 32.76 -27.00 4.06
CA TYR A 67 31.64 -26.17 3.60
C TYR A 67 30.37 -26.99 3.32
N GLU A 68 30.48 -28.16 2.69
CA GLU A 68 29.36 -29.10 2.48
C GLU A 68 28.85 -29.66 3.80
N MET A 69 29.75 -30.00 4.74
CA MET A 69 29.36 -30.40 6.09
C MET A 69 28.60 -29.28 6.83
N ALA A 70 29.03 -28.03 6.69
CA ALA A 70 28.31 -26.89 7.25
C ALA A 70 26.91 -26.71 6.62
N GLN A 71 26.77 -26.98 5.32
CA GLN A 71 25.45 -26.95 4.67
C GLN A 71 24.51 -28.03 5.18
N MET A 72 25.03 -29.26 5.38
CA MET A 72 24.25 -30.35 5.96
C MET A 72 23.85 -30.03 7.40
N THR A 73 24.80 -29.48 8.18
CA THR A 73 24.53 -29.03 9.55
C THR A 73 23.45 -27.96 9.60
N ALA A 74 23.47 -26.98 8.69
CA ALA A 74 22.42 -25.94 8.58
C ALA A 74 21.05 -26.54 8.27
N LYS A 75 20.98 -27.56 7.39
CA LYS A 75 19.73 -28.29 7.13
C LYS A 75 19.25 -29.06 8.36
N ALA A 76 20.16 -29.70 9.09
CA ALA A 76 19.83 -30.40 10.35
C ALA A 76 19.26 -29.42 11.40
N MET A 77 19.88 -28.25 11.58
CA MET A 77 19.40 -27.19 12.46
C MET A 77 17.98 -26.71 12.09
N ALA A 78 17.69 -26.55 10.81
CA ALA A 78 16.37 -26.16 10.32
C ALA A 78 15.29 -27.20 10.65
N ASN A 79 15.66 -28.48 10.71
CA ASN A 79 14.79 -29.62 11.01
C ASN A 79 14.85 -30.09 12.48
N GLU A 80 15.59 -29.42 13.34
CA GLU A 80 15.82 -29.80 14.75
C GLU A 80 14.56 -30.18 15.54
N LYS A 81 13.44 -29.53 15.21
CA LYS A 81 12.13 -29.79 15.85
C LYS A 81 11.61 -31.22 15.61
N LYS A 82 12.07 -31.92 14.58
CA LYS A 82 11.69 -33.28 14.24
C LYS A 82 12.57 -34.33 14.96
N GLY A 83 13.71 -33.90 15.49
CA GLY A 83 14.70 -34.79 16.09
C GLY A 83 14.46 -35.13 17.56
N SER A 84 14.96 -36.29 17.95
CA SER A 84 15.05 -36.74 19.34
C SER A 84 16.02 -35.87 20.17
N THR A 85 16.10 -36.08 21.46
CA THR A 85 17.08 -35.41 22.33
C THR A 85 18.53 -35.76 21.93
N ALA A 86 18.76 -36.99 21.46
CA ALA A 86 20.07 -37.42 20.95
C ALA A 86 20.46 -36.69 19.66
N ASP A 87 19.51 -36.54 18.73
CA ASP A 87 19.71 -35.81 17.45
C ASP A 87 20.04 -34.35 17.71
N LYS A 88 19.36 -33.69 18.63
CA LYS A 88 19.65 -32.30 19.01
C LYS A 88 21.06 -32.16 19.56
N ALA A 89 21.50 -33.06 20.41
CA ALA A 89 22.88 -33.05 20.91
C ALA A 89 23.93 -33.24 19.79
N LEU A 90 23.62 -34.07 18.78
CA LEU A 90 24.47 -34.20 17.58
C LEU A 90 24.49 -32.94 16.74
N ILE A 91 23.33 -32.31 16.51
CA ILE A 91 23.19 -31.05 15.77
C ILE A 91 23.99 -29.94 16.48
N ASP A 92 23.87 -29.80 17.80
CA ASP A 92 24.62 -28.81 18.60
C ASP A 92 26.13 -29.02 18.47
N LYS A 93 26.58 -30.29 18.52
CA LYS A 93 28.00 -30.63 18.38
C LYS A 93 28.54 -30.34 17.01
N LEU A 94 27.78 -30.66 15.94
CA LEU A 94 28.11 -30.30 14.56
C LEU A 94 28.13 -28.77 14.35
N ALA A 95 27.15 -28.05 14.93
CA ALA A 95 27.08 -26.59 14.84
C ALA A 95 28.29 -25.91 15.49
N ALA A 96 28.79 -26.47 16.62
CA ALA A 96 30.00 -25.98 17.27
C ALA A 96 31.28 -26.25 16.42
N GLU A 97 31.38 -27.43 15.82
CA GLU A 97 32.54 -27.82 14.97
C GLU A 97 32.63 -26.95 13.71
N PHE A 98 31.49 -26.71 13.06
CA PHE A 98 31.43 -25.96 11.79
C PHE A 98 30.96 -24.50 11.98
N ALA A 99 31.14 -23.93 13.17
CA ALA A 99 30.65 -22.60 13.51
C ALA A 99 31.20 -21.49 12.59
N ALA A 100 32.46 -21.58 12.18
CA ALA A 100 33.09 -20.62 11.27
C ALA A 100 32.47 -20.67 9.86
N GLU A 101 32.28 -21.89 9.36
CA GLU A 101 31.68 -22.13 8.04
C GLU A 101 30.18 -21.76 8.05
N LEU A 102 29.46 -22.13 9.11
CA LEU A 102 28.06 -21.73 9.30
C LEU A 102 27.88 -20.21 9.37
N LYS A 103 28.78 -19.51 10.07
CA LYS A 103 28.79 -18.05 10.11
C LYS A 103 29.03 -17.45 8.73
N ASN A 104 29.96 -18.00 7.97
CA ASN A 104 30.23 -17.58 6.59
C ASN A 104 29.06 -17.89 5.66
N LEU A 105 28.40 -19.03 5.81
CA LEU A 105 27.15 -19.41 5.12
C LEU A 105 26.02 -18.43 5.47
N GLY A 106 25.80 -18.18 6.74
CA GLY A 106 24.77 -17.25 7.21
C GLY A 106 24.98 -15.81 6.70
N VAL A 107 26.21 -15.34 6.72
CA VAL A 107 26.56 -14.03 6.14
C VAL A 107 26.38 -14.02 4.62
N ARG A 108 26.73 -15.10 3.92
CA ARG A 108 26.54 -15.19 2.46
C ARG A 108 25.07 -15.32 2.08
N VAL A 109 24.29 -16.13 2.81
CA VAL A 109 22.84 -16.26 2.59
C VAL A 109 22.15 -14.95 2.91
N ALA A 110 22.42 -14.32 4.05
CA ALA A 110 21.85 -13.02 4.40
C ALA A 110 22.27 -11.90 3.43
N ASN A 111 23.48 -11.93 2.90
CA ASN A 111 23.93 -10.97 1.89
C ASN A 111 23.35 -11.27 0.50
N LEU A 112 23.17 -12.54 0.13
CA LEU A 112 22.51 -12.94 -1.11
C LEU A 112 21.01 -12.60 -1.05
N GLU A 113 20.33 -12.88 0.05
CA GLU A 113 18.94 -12.47 0.26
C GLU A 113 18.79 -10.95 0.28
N ARG A 114 19.72 -10.24 0.93
CA ARG A 114 19.74 -8.78 0.92
C ARG A 114 20.02 -8.22 -0.47
N ASN A 115 20.92 -8.82 -1.25
CA ASN A 115 21.30 -8.35 -2.58
C ASN A 115 20.38 -8.87 -3.68
N ALA A 116 19.78 -10.07 -3.53
CA ALA A 116 18.81 -10.61 -4.48
C ALA A 116 17.50 -9.82 -4.44
N ASP A 117 17.16 -9.22 -3.28
CA ASP A 117 15.90 -8.52 -3.03
C ASP A 117 16.08 -7.07 -2.60
N VAL A 118 17.09 -6.35 -3.13
CA VAL A 118 17.24 -4.90 -2.90
C VAL A 118 15.95 -4.16 -3.26
N VAL A 119 15.25 -4.61 -4.30
CA VAL A 119 13.93 -4.07 -4.68
C VAL A 119 12.89 -5.18 -4.59
N LYS A 120 12.02 -5.10 -3.60
CA LYS A 120 10.84 -5.95 -3.47
C LYS A 120 9.72 -5.38 -4.34
N TRP A 121 9.16 -6.23 -5.18
CA TRP A 121 8.04 -5.89 -6.04
C TRP A 121 6.75 -6.40 -5.41
N SER A 122 5.76 -5.55 -5.38
CA SER A 122 4.38 -5.87 -5.06
C SER A 122 3.47 -5.11 -6.00
N GLY A 123 2.21 -5.47 -6.06
CA GLY A 123 1.31 -4.78 -6.95
C GLY A 123 -0.10 -5.32 -6.92
N GLU A 124 -0.88 -4.79 -7.85
CA GLU A 124 -2.23 -5.25 -8.11
C GLU A 124 -2.57 -5.13 -9.59
N ALA A 125 -3.28 -6.12 -10.13
CA ALA A 125 -4.08 -5.97 -11.32
C ALA A 125 -5.53 -5.82 -10.89
N ARG A 126 -6.29 -4.89 -11.46
CA ARG A 126 -7.69 -4.72 -11.13
C ARG A 126 -8.55 -4.37 -12.32
N TYR A 127 -9.68 -5.02 -12.40
CA TYR A 127 -10.77 -4.65 -13.29
C TYR A 127 -11.75 -3.77 -12.51
N THR A 128 -12.16 -2.64 -13.06
CA THR A 128 -13.14 -1.74 -12.48
C THR A 128 -14.26 -1.46 -13.47
N PHE A 129 -15.47 -1.65 -13.02
CA PHE A 129 -16.70 -1.26 -13.71
C PHE A 129 -17.43 -0.22 -12.86
N TYR A 130 -17.95 0.83 -13.47
CA TYR A 130 -19.00 1.62 -12.85
C TYR A 130 -20.01 2.15 -13.85
N SER A 131 -21.26 2.19 -13.40
CA SER A 131 -22.39 2.80 -14.10
C SER A 131 -22.90 3.96 -13.27
N GLN A 132 -22.97 5.13 -13.88
CA GLN A 132 -23.41 6.37 -13.25
C GLN A 132 -24.68 6.84 -13.93
N ARG A 133 -25.64 7.34 -13.14
CA ARG A 133 -26.87 7.95 -13.57
C ARG A 133 -27.09 9.24 -12.81
N THR A 134 -27.23 10.34 -13.52
CA THR A 134 -27.50 11.65 -12.95
C THR A 134 -28.70 12.29 -13.67
N GLU A 135 -29.64 12.80 -12.90
CA GLU A 135 -30.74 13.58 -13.45
C GLU A 135 -30.22 14.96 -13.88
N ASN A 136 -30.64 15.46 -15.02
CA ASN A 136 -30.31 16.80 -15.50
C ASN A 136 -31.45 17.79 -15.27
N ALA A 137 -31.22 19.08 -15.52
CA ALA A 137 -32.19 20.14 -15.28
C ALA A 137 -33.49 20.03 -16.13
N LYS A 138 -33.49 19.18 -17.19
CA LYS A 138 -34.65 18.93 -18.04
C LYS A 138 -35.49 17.75 -17.53
N GLY A 139 -35.04 17.06 -16.45
CA GLY A 139 -35.68 15.86 -15.91
C GLY A 139 -35.23 14.56 -16.60
N ASP A 140 -34.34 14.64 -17.59
CA ASP A 140 -33.80 13.47 -18.24
C ASP A 140 -32.68 12.83 -17.39
N THR A 141 -32.40 11.57 -17.64
CA THR A 141 -31.31 10.84 -16.98
C THR A 141 -30.10 10.71 -17.89
N ASP A 142 -29.02 11.38 -17.55
CA ASP A 142 -27.73 11.19 -18.18
C ASP A 142 -27.06 9.93 -17.59
N SER A 143 -26.59 9.02 -18.47
CA SER A 143 -25.93 7.80 -18.03
C SER A 143 -24.55 7.66 -18.65
N SER A 144 -23.60 7.16 -17.86
CA SER A 144 -22.26 6.81 -18.35
C SER A 144 -21.76 5.54 -17.68
N ASN A 145 -21.05 4.73 -18.47
CA ASN A 145 -20.41 3.52 -17.99
C ASN A 145 -18.92 3.58 -18.27
N THR A 146 -18.14 3.04 -17.37
CA THR A 146 -16.68 2.89 -17.50
C THR A 146 -16.29 1.45 -17.22
N ASN A 147 -15.39 0.93 -18.07
CA ASN A 147 -14.74 -0.36 -17.90
C ASN A 147 -13.26 -0.12 -18.04
N GLU A 148 -12.50 -0.39 -16.99
CA GLU A 148 -11.06 -0.20 -17.01
C GLU A 148 -10.31 -1.37 -16.36
N VAL A 149 -9.14 -1.68 -16.90
CA VAL A 149 -8.14 -2.51 -16.26
C VAL A 149 -6.96 -1.64 -15.86
N LEU A 150 -6.44 -1.84 -14.68
CA LEU A 150 -5.25 -1.14 -14.18
C LEU A 150 -4.24 -2.17 -13.69
N LEU A 151 -3.00 -2.04 -14.17
CA LEU A 151 -1.83 -2.66 -13.57
C LEU A 151 -1.12 -1.62 -12.71
N ARG A 152 -0.88 -1.97 -11.46
CA ARG A 152 -0.10 -1.17 -10.50
C ARG A 152 1.10 -1.96 -10.03
N LEU A 153 2.27 -1.36 -10.09
CA LEU A 153 3.50 -1.89 -9.52
C LEU A 153 3.98 -0.97 -8.40
N GLU A 154 4.32 -1.55 -7.27
CA GLU A 154 4.77 -0.82 -6.07
C GLU A 154 6.14 -1.37 -5.63
N PRO A 155 7.24 -1.01 -6.33
CA PRO A 155 8.59 -1.37 -5.93
C PRO A 155 8.99 -0.66 -4.64
N ARG A 156 9.70 -1.39 -3.78
CA ARG A 156 10.28 -0.89 -2.53
C ARG A 156 11.73 -1.32 -2.42
N ALA A 157 12.65 -0.36 -2.32
CA ALA A 157 14.06 -0.60 -2.06
C ALA A 157 14.39 -0.33 -0.58
N GLU A 158 15.08 -1.26 0.08
CA GLU A 158 15.61 -1.05 1.42
C GLU A 158 17.01 -0.41 1.31
N ILE A 159 17.19 0.77 1.88
CA ILE A 159 18.46 1.50 1.88
C ILE A 159 19.31 1.10 3.09
N ASN A 160 18.64 1.04 4.25
CA ASN A 160 19.22 0.57 5.51
C ASN A 160 18.10 0.19 6.50
N LYS A 161 18.45 -0.20 7.72
CA LYS A 161 17.49 -0.61 8.76
C LYS A 161 16.36 0.40 9.05
N ASN A 162 16.56 1.69 8.75
CA ASN A 162 15.60 2.74 9.06
C ASN A 162 14.96 3.33 7.79
N TRP A 163 15.64 3.31 6.64
CA TRP A 163 15.22 3.99 5.42
C TRP A 163 14.86 3.06 4.29
N ASN A 164 13.76 3.36 3.64
CA ASN A 164 13.27 2.70 2.42
C ASN A 164 12.91 3.74 1.37
N VAL A 165 13.09 3.39 0.11
CA VAL A 165 12.56 4.16 -1.02
C VAL A 165 11.40 3.36 -1.64
N HIS A 166 10.33 4.04 -1.95
CA HIS A 166 9.12 3.47 -2.52
C HIS A 166 8.77 4.20 -3.81
N ALA A 167 8.25 3.47 -4.77
CA ALA A 167 7.63 4.05 -5.94
C ALA A 167 6.26 3.42 -6.21
N ARG A 168 5.47 4.04 -7.10
CA ARG A 168 4.25 3.47 -7.65
C ARG A 168 4.14 3.84 -9.12
N LEU A 169 4.01 2.82 -9.94
CA LEU A 169 3.77 2.92 -11.37
C LEU A 169 2.35 2.41 -11.66
N ASP A 170 1.57 3.16 -12.39
CA ASP A 170 0.24 2.78 -12.83
C ASP A 170 0.19 2.77 -14.36
N ALA A 171 -0.42 1.73 -14.94
CA ALA A 171 -0.77 1.62 -16.36
C ALA A 171 -2.26 1.27 -16.46
N LYS A 172 -3.03 1.98 -17.29
CA LYS A 172 -4.47 1.79 -17.47
C LYS A 172 -4.80 1.42 -18.90
N VAL A 173 -5.84 0.59 -19.02
CA VAL A 173 -6.49 0.27 -20.28
C VAL A 173 -7.98 0.60 -20.13
N ASP A 174 -8.50 1.45 -20.96
CA ASP A 174 -9.94 1.69 -21.10
C ASP A 174 -10.52 0.65 -22.06
N LEU A 175 -11.22 -0.34 -21.49
CA LEU A 175 -11.81 -1.45 -22.29
C LEU A 175 -13.03 -1.01 -23.11
N LYS A 176 -13.64 0.13 -22.80
CA LYS A 176 -14.79 0.63 -23.54
C LYS A 176 -14.36 1.28 -24.86
N ASN A 177 -13.26 2.02 -24.85
CA ASN A 177 -12.75 2.77 -25.99
C ASN A 177 -11.54 2.09 -26.65
N ASP A 178 -11.08 0.95 -26.11
CA ASP A 178 -9.90 0.19 -26.55
C ASP A 178 -8.64 1.09 -26.60
N THR A 179 -8.42 1.88 -25.53
CA THR A 179 -7.28 2.79 -25.42
C THR A 179 -6.43 2.46 -24.21
N THR A 180 -5.13 2.73 -24.32
CA THR A 180 -4.16 2.53 -23.26
C THR A 180 -3.55 3.85 -22.84
N ASP A 181 -3.43 4.08 -21.53
CA ASP A 181 -2.64 5.18 -20.99
C ASP A 181 -1.15 4.82 -21.00
N GLU A 182 -0.29 5.83 -21.01
CA GLU A 182 1.13 5.64 -20.76
C GLU A 182 1.37 5.19 -19.31
N VAL A 183 2.46 4.42 -19.12
CA VAL A 183 2.90 4.06 -17.76
C VAL A 183 3.31 5.33 -17.03
N SER A 184 2.67 5.63 -15.92
CA SER A 184 2.89 6.85 -15.17
C SER A 184 3.48 6.58 -13.78
N LEU A 185 4.53 7.34 -13.42
CA LEU A 185 5.08 7.37 -12.07
C LEU A 185 4.15 8.21 -11.18
N LYS A 186 3.30 7.54 -10.44
CA LYS A 186 2.31 8.20 -9.55
C LYS A 186 2.92 8.68 -8.24
N ARG A 187 3.88 7.94 -7.69
CA ARG A 187 4.52 8.22 -6.39
C ARG A 187 5.98 7.83 -6.42
N LEU A 188 6.80 8.62 -5.71
CA LEU A 188 8.21 8.31 -5.43
C LEU A 188 8.61 9.04 -4.15
N TRP A 189 8.97 8.27 -3.10
CA TRP A 189 9.31 8.87 -1.81
C TRP A 189 10.32 8.02 -1.04
N ALA A 190 11.12 8.69 -0.21
CA ALA A 190 11.91 8.08 0.83
C ALA A 190 11.12 8.07 2.15
N GLN A 191 11.22 7.00 2.93
CA GLN A 191 10.57 6.84 4.22
C GLN A 191 11.57 6.40 5.27
N GLY A 192 11.70 7.22 6.33
CA GLY A 192 12.47 6.92 7.53
C GLY A 192 11.56 6.42 8.64
N ASN A 193 11.91 5.30 9.28
CA ASN A 193 11.15 4.69 10.37
C ASN A 193 12.05 4.59 11.61
N TYR A 194 11.65 5.22 12.70
CA TYR A 194 12.29 5.18 14.01
C TYR A 194 11.23 4.77 15.03
N LYS A 195 11.63 4.47 16.28
CA LYS A 195 10.73 3.92 17.29
C LYS A 195 9.37 4.62 17.38
N ASP A 196 9.37 5.93 17.60
CA ASP A 196 8.14 6.74 17.77
C ASP A 196 7.97 7.82 16.68
N PHE A 197 8.84 7.80 15.69
CA PHE A 197 8.93 8.81 14.66
C PHE A 197 9.00 8.19 13.27
N ASN A 198 8.21 8.71 12.35
CA ASN A 198 8.24 8.35 10.94
C ASN A 198 8.24 9.61 10.09
N VAL A 199 9.09 9.65 9.08
CA VAL A 199 9.14 10.74 8.11
C VAL A 199 9.02 10.19 6.70
N LYS A 200 8.28 10.89 5.85
CA LYS A 200 8.22 10.61 4.40
C LYS A 200 8.55 11.88 3.65
N LEU A 201 9.34 11.76 2.59
CA LEU A 201 9.82 12.86 1.77
C LEU A 201 9.74 12.49 0.29
N GLY A 202 9.10 13.31 -0.53
CA GLY A 202 8.92 13.11 -1.97
C GLY A 202 7.46 13.23 -2.40
N ARG A 203 7.06 12.54 -3.47
CA ARG A 203 5.65 12.43 -3.88
C ARG A 203 5.00 11.27 -3.14
N ILE A 204 4.43 11.58 -1.97
CA ILE A 204 3.94 10.61 -0.97
C ILE A 204 2.46 10.30 -1.15
N PRO A 205 2.00 9.08 -0.75
CA PRO A 205 0.57 8.81 -0.60
C PRO A 205 -0.02 9.69 0.50
N SER A 206 -1.12 10.36 0.19
CA SER A 206 -1.81 11.22 1.16
C SER A 206 -3.30 10.93 1.15
N GLY A 207 -3.84 10.62 2.31
CA GLY A 207 -5.25 10.31 2.51
C GLY A 207 -5.67 10.53 3.96
N THR A 208 -6.98 10.55 4.18
CA THR A 208 -7.60 10.75 5.48
C THR A 208 -8.42 9.53 5.88
N SER A 209 -7.74 8.38 6.06
CA SER A 209 -8.38 7.08 6.33
C SER A 209 -9.26 7.06 7.60
N TYR A 210 -9.00 7.92 8.58
CA TYR A 210 -9.79 8.05 9.81
C TYR A 210 -11.19 8.63 9.57
N ASN A 211 -11.41 9.32 8.45
CA ASN A 211 -12.74 9.80 8.00
C ASN A 211 -13.23 9.08 6.73
N LYS A 212 -12.71 7.85 6.45
CA LYS A 212 -13.04 7.07 5.25
C LYS A 212 -12.74 7.84 3.94
N ASN A 213 -11.64 8.63 3.94
CA ASN A 213 -11.22 9.49 2.84
C ASN A 213 -12.31 10.47 2.35
N LEU A 214 -13.10 10.98 3.30
CA LEU A 214 -14.09 12.01 3.01
C LEU A 214 -13.45 13.34 2.61
N MET A 215 -12.24 13.67 3.16
CA MET A 215 -11.50 14.89 2.87
C MET A 215 -10.74 14.79 1.56
N PHE A 216 -9.78 13.89 1.50
CA PHE A 216 -9.02 13.63 0.28
C PHE A 216 -8.30 12.27 0.29
N PHE A 217 -8.05 11.78 -0.93
CA PHE A 217 -7.28 10.56 -1.19
C PHE A 217 -6.43 10.75 -2.44
N THR A 218 -5.28 11.41 -2.30
CA THR A 218 -4.45 11.84 -3.41
C THR A 218 -2.95 11.65 -3.15
N GLN A 219 -2.10 12.33 -3.88
CA GLN A 219 -0.65 12.38 -3.68
C GLN A 219 -0.25 13.78 -3.22
N LEU A 220 0.74 13.84 -2.34
CA LEU A 220 1.36 15.07 -1.85
C LEU A 220 2.83 15.08 -2.23
N SER A 221 3.27 16.07 -2.99
CA SER A 221 4.70 16.35 -3.21
C SER A 221 5.21 17.22 -2.06
N GLY A 222 5.91 16.60 -1.11
CA GLY A 222 6.30 17.29 0.11
C GLY A 222 6.80 16.35 1.19
N VAL A 223 6.48 16.68 2.43
CA VAL A 223 6.90 15.98 3.63
C VAL A 223 5.70 15.61 4.50
N GLU A 224 5.76 14.43 5.10
CA GLU A 224 4.88 13.97 6.18
C GLU A 224 5.72 13.51 7.36
N VAL A 225 5.40 14.03 8.54
CA VAL A 225 6.00 13.63 9.81
C VAL A 225 4.92 13.06 10.71
N ASN A 226 5.18 11.89 11.29
CA ASN A 226 4.32 11.27 12.28
C ASN A 226 5.13 11.04 13.56
N TYR A 227 4.55 11.34 14.71
CA TYR A 227 5.16 11.13 16.01
C TYR A 227 4.16 10.54 16.99
N GLY A 228 4.63 9.62 17.83
CA GLY A 228 3.86 9.01 18.90
C GLY A 228 3.07 7.76 18.47
N SER A 229 2.53 7.07 19.47
CA SER A 229 1.81 5.80 19.29
C SER A 229 0.36 5.88 19.79
N LYS A 230 0.15 6.09 21.09
CA LYS A 230 -1.18 6.18 21.72
C LYS A 230 -1.86 7.52 21.42
N VAL A 231 -1.09 8.60 21.51
CA VAL A 231 -1.41 9.88 20.90
C VAL A 231 -0.49 10.05 19.69
N LYS A 232 -1.06 10.13 18.51
CA LYS A 232 -0.31 10.29 17.27
C LYS A 232 -0.49 11.69 16.74
N LEU A 233 0.61 12.40 16.55
CA LEU A 233 0.70 13.68 15.85
C LEU A 233 1.09 13.41 14.41
N GLN A 234 0.44 14.06 13.46
CA GLN A 234 0.78 14.03 12.04
C GLN A 234 0.85 15.46 11.52
N ALA A 235 1.97 15.84 10.94
CA ALA A 235 2.13 17.10 10.21
C ALA A 235 2.49 16.82 8.76
N ARG A 236 1.90 17.57 7.83
CA ARG A 236 2.17 17.49 6.40
C ARG A 236 2.33 18.88 5.81
N ALA A 237 3.27 19.03 4.88
CA ALA A 237 3.44 20.24 4.10
C ALA A 237 3.95 19.89 2.69
N GLY A 238 3.49 20.64 1.68
CA GLY A 238 3.90 20.42 0.30
C GLY A 238 2.90 20.97 -0.70
N ARG A 239 2.84 20.33 -1.87
CA ARG A 239 1.99 20.72 -2.99
C ARG A 239 1.19 19.55 -3.54
N ILE A 240 -0.03 19.84 -3.99
CA ILE A 240 -0.93 18.89 -4.64
C ILE A 240 -1.23 19.40 -6.04
N SER A 241 -1.11 18.53 -7.05
CA SER A 241 -1.46 18.88 -8.43
C SER A 241 -2.95 19.17 -8.56
N THR A 242 -3.34 20.29 -9.16
CA THR A 242 -4.76 20.61 -9.44
C THR A 242 -5.40 19.57 -10.36
N GLY A 243 -4.64 19.03 -11.34
CA GLY A 243 -5.12 18.00 -12.25
C GLY A 243 -5.37 16.63 -11.60
N ASP A 244 -4.85 16.40 -10.40
CA ASP A 244 -5.14 15.20 -9.61
C ASP A 244 -6.37 15.39 -8.68
N MET A 245 -6.98 16.59 -8.64
CA MET A 245 -8.07 16.91 -7.70
C MET A 245 -9.44 16.87 -8.38
N ARG A 246 -10.40 16.20 -7.76
CA ARG A 246 -11.81 16.19 -8.21
C ARG A 246 -12.48 17.56 -8.16
N TYR A 247 -11.93 18.47 -7.34
CA TYR A 247 -12.36 19.87 -7.28
C TYR A 247 -12.23 20.57 -8.64
N ASP A 248 -11.16 20.34 -9.42
CA ASP A 248 -10.98 20.92 -10.75
C ASP A 248 -12.10 20.48 -11.71
N ASP A 249 -12.49 19.20 -11.68
CA ASP A 249 -13.59 18.70 -12.49
C ASP A 249 -14.94 19.31 -12.11
N ALA A 250 -15.16 19.55 -10.81
CA ALA A 250 -16.38 20.20 -10.31
C ALA A 250 -16.42 21.69 -10.70
N LEU A 251 -15.29 22.39 -10.55
CA LEU A 251 -15.15 23.78 -10.95
C LEU A 251 -15.44 23.96 -12.46
N LYS A 252 -14.88 23.09 -13.32
CA LYS A 252 -15.16 23.06 -14.76
C LYS A 252 -16.65 22.87 -15.05
N ARG A 253 -17.33 21.98 -14.33
CA ARG A 253 -18.78 21.75 -14.53
C ARG A 253 -19.60 22.95 -14.09
N ALA A 254 -19.31 23.51 -12.93
CA ALA A 254 -20.08 24.60 -12.33
C ALA A 254 -19.89 25.94 -13.07
N THR A 255 -18.66 26.23 -13.52
CA THR A 255 -18.28 27.56 -13.96
C THR A 255 -17.73 27.63 -15.39
N LYS A 256 -17.51 26.48 -16.05
CA LYS A 256 -16.83 26.34 -17.34
C LYS A 256 -15.35 26.82 -17.32
N ARG A 257 -14.81 27.11 -16.15
CA ARG A 257 -13.41 27.49 -15.94
C ARG A 257 -12.57 26.25 -15.61
N LYS A 258 -11.33 26.24 -16.04
CA LYS A 258 -10.31 25.28 -15.65
C LYS A 258 -9.52 25.88 -14.47
N ALA A 259 -9.19 25.06 -13.49
CA ALA A 259 -8.28 25.49 -12.43
C ALA A 259 -6.93 25.93 -13.03
N PRO A 260 -6.24 26.91 -12.42
CA PRO A 260 -4.86 27.21 -12.78
C PRO A 260 -4.01 25.95 -12.83
N ALA A 261 -3.04 25.91 -13.74
CA ALA A 261 -2.12 24.77 -13.86
C ALA A 261 -1.16 24.65 -12.68
N ASP A 262 -1.12 25.65 -11.79
CA ASP A 262 -0.26 25.68 -10.62
C ASP A 262 -0.73 24.66 -9.58
N ALA A 263 0.25 24.07 -8.88
CA ALA A 263 -0.04 23.18 -7.77
C ALA A 263 -0.63 23.95 -6.57
N VAL A 264 -1.52 23.30 -5.84
CA VAL A 264 -2.10 23.82 -4.60
C VAL A 264 -1.09 23.70 -3.48
N ASP A 265 -0.75 24.79 -2.79
CA ASP A 265 0.00 24.73 -1.54
C ASP A 265 -0.85 24.09 -0.46
N PHE A 266 -0.28 23.14 0.28
CA PHE A 266 -0.99 22.33 1.27
C PHE A 266 -0.20 22.20 2.56
N GLN A 267 -0.90 22.39 3.68
CA GLN A 267 -0.41 22.14 5.03
C GLN A 267 -1.50 21.49 5.86
N SER A 268 -1.13 20.58 6.76
CA SER A 268 -2.08 20.00 7.70
C SER A 268 -1.43 19.56 9.00
N LEU A 269 -2.23 19.62 10.07
CA LEU A 269 -1.89 19.07 11.37
C LEU A 269 -3.05 18.20 11.83
N ALA A 270 -2.77 16.97 12.29
CA ALA A 270 -3.76 16.08 12.85
C ALA A 270 -3.26 15.45 14.15
N VAL A 271 -4.16 15.33 15.11
CA VAL A 271 -3.93 14.66 16.39
C VAL A 271 -4.93 13.50 16.49
N THR A 272 -4.41 12.28 16.61
CA THR A 272 -5.25 11.08 16.78
C THR A 272 -4.97 10.46 18.15
N TYR A 273 -6.02 10.26 18.93
CA TYR A 273 -5.98 9.57 20.22
C TYR A 273 -6.72 8.23 20.12
N LYS A 274 -6.09 7.15 20.59
CA LYS A 274 -6.62 5.78 20.46
C LYS A 274 -6.68 5.06 21.81
N PRO A 275 -7.65 5.40 22.68
CA PRO A 275 -7.88 4.67 23.93
C PRO A 275 -8.76 3.43 23.67
N GLY A 276 -8.13 2.25 23.64
CA GLY A 276 -8.87 0.98 23.53
C GLY A 276 -9.70 0.87 22.23
N LYS A 277 -11.05 0.83 22.37
CA LYS A 277 -12.00 0.65 21.27
C LYS A 277 -12.28 1.95 20.49
N LEU A 278 -11.94 3.10 21.04
CA LEU A 278 -12.15 4.41 20.43
C LEU A 278 -10.88 4.85 19.66
N SER A 279 -11.09 5.48 18.51
CA SER A 279 -10.06 6.28 17.83
C SER A 279 -10.68 7.62 17.48
N ALA A 280 -10.19 8.70 18.05
CA ALA A 280 -10.67 10.05 17.80
C ALA A 280 -9.55 10.90 17.16
N THR A 281 -9.89 11.69 16.17
CA THR A 281 -8.96 12.56 15.43
C THR A 281 -9.54 13.97 15.36
N GLY A 282 -8.73 14.96 15.70
CA GLY A 282 -8.93 16.36 15.34
C GLY A 282 -7.90 16.76 14.30
N ALA A 283 -8.31 17.48 13.25
CA ALA A 283 -7.37 17.90 12.21
C ALA A 283 -7.70 19.31 11.70
N TYR A 284 -6.66 19.93 11.18
CA TYR A 284 -6.71 21.21 10.49
C TYR A 284 -5.97 21.10 9.16
N TYR A 285 -6.56 21.68 8.11
CA TYR A 285 -5.99 21.71 6.76
C TYR A 285 -6.03 23.13 6.23
N HIS A 286 -4.92 23.53 5.60
CA HIS A 286 -4.81 24.76 4.87
C HIS A 286 -4.44 24.45 3.42
N PHE A 287 -5.20 25.01 2.48
CA PHE A 287 -4.92 24.98 1.05
C PHE A 287 -4.86 26.40 0.53
N LYS A 288 -3.95 26.68 -0.40
CA LYS A 288 -3.85 27.97 -1.07
C LYS A 288 -3.64 27.78 -2.57
N ASN A 289 -4.55 28.31 -3.37
CA ASN A 289 -4.47 28.32 -4.84
C ASN A 289 -5.52 29.25 -5.42
N GLY A 290 -5.21 29.86 -6.57
CA GLY A 290 -6.16 30.68 -7.32
C GLY A 290 -7.42 29.95 -7.84
N MET A 291 -7.48 28.62 -7.75
CA MET A 291 -8.69 27.87 -8.11
C MET A 291 -9.89 28.17 -7.21
N PHE A 292 -9.66 28.64 -5.99
CA PHE A 292 -10.71 29.05 -5.06
C PHE A 292 -11.26 30.44 -5.36
N LYS A 293 -10.64 31.25 -6.22
CA LYS A 293 -11.13 32.56 -6.66
C LYS A 293 -12.30 32.38 -7.65
N ASP A 294 -13.42 31.93 -7.14
CA ASP A 294 -14.60 31.63 -7.93
C ASP A 294 -15.89 31.73 -7.10
N THR A 295 -16.99 32.09 -7.77
CA THR A 295 -18.33 32.19 -7.14
C THR A 295 -18.93 30.83 -6.74
N PHE A 296 -18.35 29.74 -7.18
CA PHE A 296 -18.65 28.40 -6.65
C PHE A 296 -18.12 28.25 -5.22
N TYR A 297 -17.02 28.94 -4.90
CA TYR A 297 -16.36 28.86 -3.60
C TYR A 297 -16.90 29.91 -2.60
N ASN A 298 -16.81 31.18 -2.97
CA ASN A 298 -17.37 32.28 -2.19
C ASN A 298 -18.07 33.31 -3.08
N ASP A 299 -19.04 34.03 -2.53
CA ASP A 299 -19.92 34.91 -3.31
C ASP A 299 -19.20 36.03 -4.07
N ASN A 300 -18.08 36.53 -3.53
CA ASN A 300 -17.26 37.55 -4.19
C ASN A 300 -16.23 36.96 -5.19
N GLY A 301 -15.92 35.66 -5.12
CA GLY A 301 -14.91 35.02 -5.98
C GLY A 301 -13.49 35.51 -5.78
N ASP A 302 -13.14 36.04 -4.61
CA ASP A 302 -11.88 36.75 -4.31
C ASP A 302 -10.92 35.96 -3.39
N LYS A 303 -11.41 34.95 -2.68
CA LYS A 303 -10.59 34.15 -1.76
C LYS A 303 -9.77 33.09 -2.48
N ASP A 304 -8.50 32.95 -2.11
CA ASP A 304 -7.56 31.99 -2.69
C ASP A 304 -7.09 30.90 -1.72
N ASN A 305 -7.72 30.80 -0.55
CA ASN A 305 -7.34 29.85 0.50
C ASN A 305 -8.56 29.08 1.03
N ALA A 306 -8.31 27.92 1.62
CA ALA A 306 -9.30 27.14 2.36
C ALA A 306 -8.71 26.75 3.72
N HIS A 307 -9.49 26.99 4.77
CA HIS A 307 -9.19 26.64 6.16
C HIS A 307 -10.24 25.62 6.63
N ILE A 308 -9.85 24.35 6.71
CA ILE A 308 -10.79 23.26 7.01
C ILE A 308 -10.45 22.63 8.35
N TRP A 309 -11.43 22.63 9.24
CA TRP A 309 -11.38 21.97 10.54
C TRP A 309 -12.15 20.66 10.48
N GLU A 310 -11.62 19.65 11.14
CA GLU A 310 -12.20 18.31 11.17
C GLU A 310 -12.19 17.71 12.57
N ILE A 311 -13.27 16.98 12.87
CA ILE A 311 -13.33 15.99 13.93
C ILE A 311 -13.83 14.67 13.34
N ALA A 312 -13.20 13.56 13.72
CA ALA A 312 -13.58 12.22 13.32
C ALA A 312 -13.40 11.26 14.48
N ALA A 313 -14.30 10.29 14.61
CA ALA A 313 -14.18 9.25 15.61
C ALA A 313 -14.67 7.91 15.07
N THR A 314 -13.96 6.85 15.41
CA THR A 314 -14.36 5.46 15.15
C THR A 314 -14.45 4.72 16.49
N TYR A 315 -15.60 4.11 16.77
CA TYR A 315 -15.80 3.23 17.89
C TYR A 315 -15.99 1.79 17.42
N ARG A 316 -15.18 0.87 17.95
CA ARG A 316 -15.28 -0.58 17.67
C ARG A 316 -16.09 -1.24 18.78
N PHE A 317 -17.31 -1.63 18.49
CA PHE A 317 -18.15 -2.34 19.46
C PHE A 317 -17.54 -3.69 19.80
N ASP A 318 -17.19 -4.43 18.77
CA ASP A 318 -16.55 -5.76 18.84
C ASP A 318 -15.65 -6.01 17.62
N LYS A 319 -15.28 -7.30 17.38
CA LYS A 319 -14.48 -7.70 16.20
C LYS A 319 -15.21 -7.55 14.86
N ASN A 320 -16.54 -7.42 14.87
CA ASN A 320 -17.37 -7.38 13.69
C ASN A 320 -17.90 -5.98 13.39
N PHE A 321 -18.25 -5.19 14.40
CA PHE A 321 -18.90 -3.90 14.21
C PHE A 321 -18.03 -2.71 14.59
N ALA A 322 -17.98 -1.72 13.71
CA ALA A 322 -17.36 -0.42 13.97
C ALA A 322 -18.23 0.71 13.39
N LEU A 323 -18.41 1.77 14.16
CA LEU A 323 -19.12 2.98 13.73
C LEU A 323 -18.10 4.12 13.60
N THR A 324 -18.07 4.78 12.46
CA THR A 324 -17.28 5.98 12.22
C THR A 324 -18.18 7.16 11.99
N GLY A 325 -17.94 8.26 12.70
CA GLY A 325 -18.51 9.58 12.44
C GLY A 325 -17.43 10.58 12.10
N ALA A 326 -17.69 11.49 11.17
CA ALA A 326 -16.79 12.60 10.86
C ALA A 326 -17.61 13.85 10.50
N TYR A 327 -17.08 15.01 10.86
CA TYR A 327 -17.60 16.32 10.48
C TYR A 327 -16.43 17.25 10.14
N MET A 328 -16.58 17.98 9.06
CA MET A 328 -15.62 18.97 8.60
C MET A 328 -16.30 20.27 8.22
N ARG A 329 -15.60 21.38 8.40
CA ARG A 329 -16.06 22.71 8.00
C ARG A 329 -14.91 23.54 7.44
N ASN A 330 -15.14 24.11 6.25
CA ASN A 330 -14.31 25.15 5.66
C ASN A 330 -14.85 26.52 6.09
N THR A 331 -14.00 27.34 6.71
CA THR A 331 -14.39 28.65 7.22
C THR A 331 -14.34 29.77 6.19
N GLU A 332 -13.71 29.51 5.03
CA GLU A 332 -13.50 30.50 3.97
C GLU A 332 -14.53 30.42 2.85
N ALA A 333 -15.19 29.26 2.69
CA ALA A 333 -16.20 29.08 1.66
C ALA A 333 -17.60 29.46 2.17
N ASP A 334 -18.41 30.10 1.29
CA ASP A 334 -19.81 30.46 1.60
C ASP A 334 -20.76 29.30 1.29
N LYS A 335 -20.46 28.51 0.23
CA LYS A 335 -21.26 27.40 -0.26
C LYS A 335 -20.54 26.06 -0.07
N TYR A 336 -21.30 24.98 0.10
CA TYR A 336 -20.76 23.59 0.20
C TYR A 336 -19.60 23.48 1.21
N ASN A 337 -19.64 24.29 2.26
CA ASN A 337 -18.57 24.54 3.22
C ASN A 337 -18.54 23.56 4.40
N ARG A 338 -19.31 22.47 4.33
CA ARG A 338 -19.33 21.41 5.35
C ARG A 338 -19.41 20.05 4.69
N SER A 339 -18.82 19.06 5.35
CA SER A 339 -18.97 17.65 4.98
C SER A 339 -19.07 16.81 6.24
N TYR A 340 -19.86 15.75 6.17
CA TYR A 340 -19.99 14.80 7.27
C TYR A 340 -20.37 13.42 6.78
N LEU A 341 -20.06 12.41 7.58
CA LEU A 341 -20.45 11.03 7.33
C LEU A 341 -20.80 10.33 8.64
N VAL A 342 -21.69 9.34 8.51
CA VAL A 342 -21.88 8.27 9.47
C VAL A 342 -21.69 6.96 8.69
N HIS A 343 -20.80 6.09 9.16
CA HIS A 343 -20.40 4.88 8.45
C HIS A 343 -20.35 3.70 9.43
N LEU A 344 -21.12 2.68 9.15
CA LEU A 344 -21.16 1.43 9.91
C LEU A 344 -20.47 0.32 9.12
N ASP A 345 -19.38 -0.21 9.65
CA ASP A 345 -18.70 -1.39 9.13
C ASP A 345 -19.23 -2.66 9.79
N TYR A 346 -19.40 -3.71 9.01
CA TYR A 346 -19.65 -5.06 9.48
C TYR A 346 -18.59 -6.02 8.95
N LYS A 347 -17.86 -6.68 9.86
CA LYS A 347 -16.70 -7.54 9.55
C LYS A 347 -15.64 -6.82 8.72
N GLY A 348 -15.04 -7.50 7.73
CA GLY A 348 -14.02 -7.03 6.81
C GLY A 348 -13.41 -8.19 6.05
N ALA A 349 -13.28 -8.08 4.75
CA ALA A 349 -12.57 -9.04 3.92
C ALA A 349 -11.06 -8.97 4.20
N LYS A 350 -10.42 -10.14 4.33
CA LYS A 350 -8.98 -10.29 4.52
C LYS A 350 -8.38 -10.92 3.28
N LYS A 351 -7.43 -10.24 2.63
CA LYS A 351 -6.86 -10.64 1.34
C LYS A 351 -6.38 -12.09 1.28
N GLN A 352 -5.71 -12.59 2.32
CA GLN A 352 -5.15 -13.95 2.38
C GLN A 352 -6.17 -15.00 2.81
N GLN A 353 -7.35 -14.61 3.29
CA GLN A 353 -8.34 -15.54 3.85
C GLN A 353 -9.51 -15.69 2.88
N GLN A 354 -9.51 -16.78 2.10
CA GLN A 354 -10.62 -17.17 1.23
C GLN A 354 -11.93 -17.26 2.02
N GLY A 355 -13.03 -16.80 1.42
CA GLY A 355 -14.35 -16.79 2.05
C GLY A 355 -14.57 -15.66 3.05
N SER A 356 -13.55 -14.88 3.40
CA SER A 356 -13.74 -13.72 4.27
C SER A 356 -14.48 -12.61 3.54
N TRP A 357 -15.37 -11.91 4.24
CA TRP A 357 -16.17 -10.83 3.68
C TRP A 357 -16.45 -9.73 4.67
N GLY A 358 -16.87 -8.61 4.17
CA GLY A 358 -17.35 -7.48 4.95
C GLY A 358 -18.32 -6.64 4.15
N ALA A 359 -19.15 -5.89 4.86
CA ALA A 359 -20.10 -4.96 4.26
C ALA A 359 -20.14 -3.67 5.06
N TYR A 360 -20.65 -2.62 4.46
CA TYR A 360 -20.88 -1.35 5.17
C TYR A 360 -22.10 -0.63 4.65
N ALA A 361 -22.62 0.24 5.50
CA ALA A 361 -23.58 1.26 5.12
C ALA A 361 -23.07 2.64 5.58
N SER A 362 -23.24 3.65 4.75
CA SER A 362 -22.78 5.01 5.03
C SER A 362 -23.79 6.03 4.55
N TYR A 363 -24.07 7.03 5.38
CA TYR A 363 -24.65 8.29 4.90
C TYR A 363 -23.53 9.31 4.74
N ARG A 364 -23.45 9.96 3.58
CA ARG A 364 -22.44 10.96 3.26
C ARG A 364 -23.09 12.26 2.83
N TYR A 365 -22.58 13.37 3.34
CA TYR A 365 -22.78 14.71 2.82
C TYR A 365 -21.40 15.25 2.46
N GLN A 366 -21.11 15.39 1.18
CA GLN A 366 -19.79 15.78 0.66
C GLN A 366 -19.89 17.16 0.03
N GLY A 367 -19.74 18.22 0.81
CA GLY A 367 -19.67 19.58 0.27
C GLY A 367 -18.37 19.80 -0.49
N GLY A 368 -18.46 20.18 -1.77
CA GLY A 368 -17.31 20.26 -2.67
C GLY A 368 -16.21 21.23 -2.21
N ASN A 369 -16.57 22.28 -1.49
CA ASN A 369 -15.63 23.26 -0.94
C ASN A 369 -15.01 22.83 0.41
N THR A 370 -15.34 21.61 0.87
CA THR A 370 -14.75 21.01 2.09
C THR A 370 -14.10 19.66 1.78
N SER A 371 -14.78 18.77 1.06
CA SER A 371 -14.24 17.50 0.56
C SER A 371 -13.53 17.76 -0.77
N ILE A 372 -12.27 18.19 -0.72
CA ILE A 372 -11.55 18.72 -1.89
C ILE A 372 -11.21 17.63 -2.92
N ASP A 373 -10.82 16.43 -2.46
CA ASP A 373 -10.54 15.28 -3.34
C ASP A 373 -10.94 13.95 -2.65
N PRO A 374 -12.23 13.75 -2.33
CA PRO A 374 -12.69 12.57 -1.62
C PRO A 374 -12.62 11.30 -2.49
N THR A 375 -12.62 10.14 -1.84
CA THR A 375 -12.83 8.87 -2.55
C THR A 375 -14.25 8.82 -3.10
N CYS A 376 -14.35 8.63 -4.41
CA CYS A 376 -15.62 8.56 -5.13
C CYS A 376 -15.82 7.20 -5.83
N ASP A 377 -15.42 6.08 -5.20
CA ASP A 377 -15.74 4.76 -5.73
C ASP A 377 -17.27 4.56 -5.80
N GLY A 378 -18.00 4.87 -4.72
CA GLY A 378 -19.45 4.85 -4.68
C GLY A 378 -20.07 6.22 -4.90
N ALA A 379 -19.89 7.16 -3.97
CA ALA A 379 -20.48 8.49 -4.05
C ALA A 379 -19.88 9.36 -5.16
N PHE A 380 -20.58 10.41 -5.53
CA PHE A 380 -20.04 11.46 -6.42
C PHE A 380 -19.49 12.63 -5.59
N PHE A 381 -18.68 13.45 -6.24
CA PHE A 381 -18.26 14.74 -5.70
C PHE A 381 -19.47 15.69 -5.56
N ASN A 382 -19.50 16.49 -4.50
CA ASN A 382 -20.55 17.48 -4.20
C ASN A 382 -21.97 16.87 -4.15
N THR A 383 -22.13 15.74 -3.43
CA THR A 383 -23.39 15.02 -3.27
C THR A 383 -23.71 14.70 -1.80
N LYS A 384 -24.97 14.37 -1.56
CA LYS A 384 -25.46 13.78 -0.30
C LYS A 384 -26.24 12.50 -0.60
N GLY A 385 -26.11 11.47 0.23
CA GLY A 385 -26.85 10.24 0.01
C GLY A 385 -26.36 9.05 0.83
N ILE A 386 -26.96 7.91 0.53
CA ILE A 386 -26.63 6.62 1.14
C ILE A 386 -25.74 5.82 0.21
N GLU A 387 -24.71 5.24 0.76
CA GLU A 387 -23.78 4.33 0.11
C GLU A 387 -23.79 3.00 0.87
N ILE A 388 -23.96 1.90 0.17
CA ILE A 388 -23.78 0.55 0.71
C ILE A 388 -22.71 -0.16 -0.10
N GLY A 389 -21.89 -0.96 0.55
CA GLY A 389 -20.82 -1.70 -0.11
C GLY A 389 -20.55 -3.03 0.56
N ALA A 390 -20.04 -3.97 -0.24
CA ALA A 390 -19.59 -5.26 0.22
C ALA A 390 -18.30 -5.65 -0.48
N GLN A 391 -17.48 -6.43 0.21
CA GLN A 391 -16.23 -6.99 -0.30
C GLN A 391 -16.13 -8.46 0.11
N TYR A 392 -15.66 -9.32 -0.80
CA TYR A 392 -15.53 -10.75 -0.61
C TYR A 392 -14.19 -11.26 -1.16
N THR A 393 -13.48 -12.08 -0.40
CA THR A 393 -12.24 -12.72 -0.84
C THR A 393 -12.57 -14.06 -1.51
N ILE A 394 -12.50 -14.08 -2.84
CA ILE A 394 -12.87 -15.23 -3.68
C ILE A 394 -11.81 -16.33 -3.54
N LEU A 395 -10.54 -15.95 -3.66
CA LEU A 395 -9.35 -16.78 -3.47
C LEU A 395 -8.32 -15.98 -2.68
N PRO A 396 -7.30 -16.57 -2.08
CA PRO A 396 -6.19 -15.82 -1.50
C PRO A 396 -5.66 -14.79 -2.52
N ASN A 397 -5.56 -13.53 -2.10
CA ASN A 397 -5.16 -12.38 -2.93
C ASN A 397 -6.08 -12.03 -4.11
N VAL A 398 -7.32 -12.58 -4.17
CA VAL A 398 -8.33 -12.20 -5.15
C VAL A 398 -9.60 -11.74 -4.44
N GLN A 399 -9.96 -10.47 -4.63
CA GLN A 399 -11.12 -9.87 -3.96
C GLN A 399 -12.09 -9.24 -4.95
N ALA A 400 -13.38 -9.44 -4.71
CA ALA A 400 -14.45 -8.72 -5.38
C ALA A 400 -15.04 -7.66 -4.45
N LYS A 401 -15.38 -6.49 -5.01
CA LYS A 401 -16.02 -5.36 -4.31
C LYS A 401 -17.19 -4.86 -5.12
N ALA A 402 -18.30 -4.61 -4.47
CA ALA A 402 -19.48 -3.97 -5.05
C ALA A 402 -19.93 -2.83 -4.15
N ILE A 403 -20.30 -1.68 -4.75
CA ILE A 403 -20.80 -0.51 -4.03
C ILE A 403 -21.99 0.06 -4.81
N TYR A 404 -23.04 0.45 -4.10
CA TYR A 404 -24.16 1.19 -4.65
C TYR A 404 -24.35 2.48 -3.87
N PHE A 405 -24.47 3.58 -4.58
CA PHE A 405 -24.79 4.91 -4.04
C PHE A 405 -26.09 5.40 -4.65
N ARG A 406 -26.94 5.97 -3.78
CA ARG A 406 -28.13 6.70 -4.18
C ARG A 406 -28.24 7.98 -3.37
N GLY A 407 -28.37 9.09 -4.07
CA GLY A 407 -28.37 10.39 -3.42
C GLY A 407 -28.81 11.53 -4.35
N LYS A 408 -28.35 12.71 -3.99
CA LYS A 408 -28.65 13.95 -4.70
C LYS A 408 -27.42 14.82 -4.84
N GLN A 409 -27.34 15.58 -5.91
CA GLN A 409 -26.37 16.66 -6.11
C GLN A 409 -26.69 17.79 -5.14
N LEU A 410 -25.68 18.46 -4.59
CA LEU A 410 -25.90 19.57 -3.65
C LEU A 410 -26.23 20.89 -4.35
N GLU A 411 -25.89 21.02 -5.61
CA GLU A 411 -26.10 22.25 -6.39
C GLU A 411 -27.56 22.48 -6.77
N ASN A 412 -28.27 21.40 -7.09
CA ASN A 412 -29.61 21.49 -7.71
C ASN A 412 -30.62 20.47 -7.15
N ASP A 413 -30.21 19.67 -6.15
CA ASP A 413 -30.99 18.60 -5.51
C ASP A 413 -31.47 17.48 -6.46
N LEU A 414 -30.88 17.41 -7.67
CA LEU A 414 -31.16 16.39 -8.68
C LEU A 414 -30.59 15.02 -8.26
N LYS A 415 -31.26 13.95 -8.69
CA LYS A 415 -30.88 12.59 -8.33
C LYS A 415 -29.53 12.19 -8.91
N ALA A 416 -28.78 11.38 -8.15
CA ALA A 416 -27.52 10.79 -8.55
C ALA A 416 -27.42 9.36 -8.01
N GLU A 417 -27.18 8.41 -8.90
CA GLU A 417 -27.04 7.00 -8.59
C GLU A 417 -25.77 6.45 -9.22
N LYS A 418 -25.08 5.55 -8.51
CA LYS A 418 -23.87 4.90 -9.01
C LYS A 418 -23.80 3.45 -8.54
N LEU A 419 -23.55 2.57 -9.48
CA LEU A 419 -23.14 1.19 -9.23
C LEU A 419 -21.65 1.07 -9.56
N PHE A 420 -20.89 0.54 -8.64
CA PHE A 420 -19.46 0.30 -8.77
C PHE A 420 -19.18 -1.18 -8.51
N GLY A 421 -18.36 -1.79 -9.35
CA GLY A 421 -17.83 -3.13 -9.21
C GLY A 421 -16.32 -3.15 -9.44
N ARG A 422 -15.59 -3.95 -8.66
CA ARG A 422 -14.14 -4.12 -8.83
C ARG A 422 -13.73 -5.55 -8.51
N LEU A 423 -12.81 -6.07 -9.32
CA LEU A 423 -12.10 -7.32 -9.07
C LEU A 423 -10.61 -6.98 -8.95
N GLU A 424 -10.00 -7.36 -7.84
CA GLU A 424 -8.62 -7.02 -7.47
C GLU A 424 -7.80 -8.31 -7.32
N PHE A 425 -6.63 -8.34 -7.98
CA PHE A 425 -5.64 -9.42 -7.93
C PHE A 425 -4.35 -8.83 -7.36
N TRP A 426 -3.92 -9.32 -6.20
CA TRP A 426 -2.75 -8.82 -5.48
C TRP A 426 -1.56 -9.77 -5.61
N PHE A 427 -0.36 -9.25 -5.81
CA PHE A 427 0.88 -10.02 -5.88
C PHE A 427 2.05 -9.32 -5.21
#